data_d072511988cf3c27a7737899e6209ac6
#
_entry.id   d072511988cf3c27a7737899e6209ac6
#
_cell.length_a   1.000
_cell.length_b   1.000
_cell.length_c   1.000
_cell.angle_alpha   90.00
_cell.angle_beta   90.00
_cell.angle_gamma   90.00
#
_symmetry.space_group_name_H-M   'P 1'
#
loop_
_entity.id
_entity.type
_entity.pdbx_description
1 polymer ?
#
loop_
_entity_poly.entity_id
_entity_poly.type
_entity_poly.pdbx_seq_one_letter_code
_entity_poly.pdbx_strand_id
1 'polypeptide(L)'
;MKHSFGLGKIAIVCLVLFVAGVFVIAYAQTEETDKGLKYPSLADKRELIVKRGLTEKAVKCVECHAKKTPGIVEGWKLSQMGHAAVSCYDCHTVEKASPMASQCEGLKGTDTYISPMVSSKTCSRCHPQEDEQFQKSGHAKLAGDPVCDPKKGLHKLMYLFEGSGFMDNAKLDFTTGLTPKGQPPYNRAARASGCQMCHGTQVELGPDNKPINETWPGGVGTRYPDGSIGTCTVCHTRHRFSIADARKPEACGACHLGPDHPNIEIYYESKHGQQYLTHGDEWKYDSAPDAWEPGDYTAPTCATCHMSGIGELATTHNINERLKWDLMHKKSVIRSGERGDGEKGDKEMRKVCANCHGPTHTDVQRRTLDYVNELYNKQWEDAVKMKKELAEKGLLKKDPWSDGFQELMYYLWHHVGRRARQGAAMNAPDYAHWHGTFQTFQLVKDMRDIHNYRIKHNKIEELSTVMSSAPY
;
A
#
# COMPACT_ATOMS: atom_id res chain seq x y z
N MET A 1 -27.31 19.98 -81.93
CA MET A 1 -27.26 19.42 -80.58
C MET A 1 -26.69 20.46 -79.67
N LYS A 2 -27.52 21.08 -78.82
CA LYS A 2 -27.09 22.15 -77.89
C LYS A 2 -26.62 21.53 -76.58
N HIS A 3 -25.38 21.79 -76.18
CA HIS A 3 -24.86 21.42 -74.86
C HIS A 3 -25.40 22.38 -73.80
N SER A 4 -26.34 21.94 -72.99
CA SER A 4 -26.71 22.63 -71.76
C SER A 4 -25.72 22.20 -70.67
N PHE A 5 -24.66 22.94 -70.41
CA PHE A 5 -23.86 22.81 -69.22
C PHE A 5 -24.58 23.54 -68.08
N GLY A 6 -25.03 22.74 -67.09
CA GLY A 6 -26.02 23.18 -66.17
C GLY A 6 -25.51 24.13 -65.10
N LEU A 7 -26.28 25.19 -64.87
CA LEU A 7 -26.14 26.08 -63.69
C LEU A 7 -26.05 25.38 -62.36
N GLY A 8 -26.50 24.12 -62.28
CA GLY A 8 -26.42 23.32 -61.05
C GLY A 8 -25.00 22.98 -60.56
N LYS A 9 -24.04 22.80 -61.51
CA LYS A 9 -22.62 22.50 -61.07
C LYS A 9 -21.90 23.72 -60.55
N ILE A 10 -22.23 24.92 -61.06
CA ILE A 10 -21.66 26.20 -60.58
C ILE A 10 -22.22 26.51 -59.18
N ALA A 11 -23.49 26.27 -58.93
CA ALA A 11 -24.11 26.48 -57.63
C ALA A 11 -23.57 25.55 -56.58
N ILE A 12 -23.25 24.26 -56.87
CA ILE A 12 -22.66 23.31 -55.98
C ILE A 12 -21.21 23.69 -55.65
N VAL A 13 -20.42 24.13 -56.64
CA VAL A 13 -19.03 24.58 -56.40
C VAL A 13 -19.00 25.85 -55.57
N CYS A 14 -19.88 26.80 -55.78
CA CYS A 14 -20.01 28.01 -54.98
C CYS A 14 -20.47 27.70 -53.57
N LEU A 15 -21.36 26.72 -53.37
CA LEU A 15 -21.82 26.28 -52.02
C LEU A 15 -20.71 25.59 -51.28
N VAL A 16 -19.93 24.71 -51.93
CA VAL A 16 -18.78 24.02 -51.29
C VAL A 16 -17.69 25.01 -50.93
N LEU A 17 -17.38 25.99 -51.79
CA LEU A 17 -16.40 27.02 -51.46
C LEU A 17 -16.89 27.97 -50.36
N PHE A 18 -18.19 28.26 -50.29
CA PHE A 18 -18.76 29.06 -49.20
C PHE A 18 -18.72 28.30 -47.86
N VAL A 19 -19.11 27.03 -47.86
CA VAL A 19 -19.01 26.18 -46.63
C VAL A 19 -17.57 25.99 -46.20
N ALA A 20 -16.62 25.75 -47.14
CA ALA A 20 -15.21 25.67 -46.83
C ALA A 20 -14.65 27.01 -46.31
N GLY A 21 -15.07 28.13 -46.89
CA GLY A 21 -14.69 29.47 -46.41
C GLY A 21 -15.22 29.76 -45.01
N VAL A 22 -16.47 29.39 -44.72
CA VAL A 22 -17.04 29.53 -43.35
C VAL A 22 -16.33 28.65 -42.34
N PHE A 23 -15.97 27.42 -42.72
CA PHE A 23 -15.17 26.54 -41.83
C PHE A 23 -13.76 27.08 -41.60
N VAL A 24 -13.08 27.63 -42.63
CA VAL A 24 -11.76 28.24 -42.46
C VAL A 24 -11.84 29.51 -41.62
N ILE A 25 -12.88 30.32 -41.77
CA ILE A 25 -13.09 31.53 -40.94
C ILE A 25 -13.45 31.11 -39.49
N ALA A 26 -14.29 30.09 -39.31
CA ALA A 26 -14.60 29.57 -37.96
C ALA A 26 -13.37 28.94 -37.30
N TYR A 27 -12.52 28.23 -38.04
CA TYR A 27 -11.26 27.67 -37.51
C TYR A 27 -10.22 28.74 -37.19
N ALA A 28 -10.11 29.78 -38.07
CA ALA A 28 -9.23 30.93 -37.83
C ALA A 28 -9.71 31.77 -36.63
N GLN A 29 -11.02 31.91 -36.42
CA GLN A 29 -11.56 32.63 -35.27
C GLN A 29 -11.38 31.85 -33.95
N THR A 30 -11.40 30.51 -34.00
CA THR A 30 -11.08 29.71 -32.80
C THR A 30 -9.59 29.74 -32.45
N GLU A 31 -8.67 29.86 -33.44
CA GLU A 31 -7.25 30.07 -33.16
C GLU A 31 -6.90 31.50 -32.67
N GLU A 32 -7.64 32.51 -33.15
CA GLU A 32 -7.39 33.91 -32.73
C GLU A 32 -7.95 34.23 -31.33
N THR A 33 -9.00 33.53 -30.89
CA THR A 33 -9.52 33.71 -29.52
C THR A 33 -8.65 33.06 -28.46
N ASP A 34 -7.78 32.10 -28.83
CA ASP A 34 -6.86 31.44 -27.87
C ASP A 34 -5.49 32.14 -27.73
N LYS A 35 -5.18 33.13 -28.63
CA LYS A 35 -3.93 33.88 -28.55
C LYS A 35 -3.90 35.00 -27.51
N GLY A 36 -5.03 35.29 -26.85
CA GLY A 36 -5.19 36.40 -25.90
C GLY A 36 -5.04 36.06 -24.43
N LEU A 37 -5.22 34.80 -24.04
CA LEU A 37 -5.10 34.37 -22.68
C LEU A 37 -3.83 33.51 -22.53
N LYS A 38 -2.69 34.15 -22.38
CA LYS A 38 -1.53 33.47 -21.77
C LYS A 38 -1.92 33.18 -20.31
N TYR A 39 -2.49 32.01 -20.05
CA TYR A 39 -2.51 31.54 -18.67
C TYR A 39 -1.07 31.49 -18.17
N PRO A 40 -0.79 32.07 -17.01
CA PRO A 40 0.54 31.95 -16.42
C PRO A 40 0.89 30.46 -16.31
N SER A 41 2.13 30.11 -16.59
CA SER A 41 2.60 28.74 -16.47
C SER A 41 2.26 28.19 -15.08
N LEU A 42 2.16 26.88 -14.92
CA LEU A 42 1.96 26.28 -13.60
C LEU A 42 3.05 26.78 -12.60
N ALA A 43 4.27 27.05 -13.08
CA ALA A 43 5.35 27.62 -12.28
C ALA A 43 5.02 29.04 -11.82
N ASP A 44 4.53 29.91 -12.71
CA ASP A 44 4.15 31.28 -12.37
C ASP A 44 2.95 31.34 -11.41
N LYS A 45 1.96 30.44 -11.59
CA LYS A 45 0.83 30.29 -10.66
C LYS A 45 1.31 29.83 -9.28
N ARG A 46 2.25 28.90 -9.24
CA ARG A 46 2.86 28.38 -8.00
C ARG A 46 3.50 29.51 -7.19
N GLU A 47 4.35 30.29 -7.82
CA GLU A 47 5.04 31.38 -7.15
C GLU A 47 4.09 32.47 -6.64
N LEU A 48 3.06 32.79 -7.40
CA LEU A 48 2.03 33.77 -7.00
C LEU A 48 1.18 33.30 -5.81
N ILE A 49 0.78 32.02 -5.77
CA ILE A 49 -0.01 31.46 -4.66
C ILE A 49 0.85 31.43 -3.39
N VAL A 50 2.08 30.92 -3.46
CA VAL A 50 3.00 30.84 -2.34
C VAL A 50 3.34 32.23 -1.78
N LYS A 51 3.56 33.23 -2.62
CA LYS A 51 3.85 34.62 -2.16
C LYS A 51 2.65 35.33 -1.57
N ARG A 52 1.43 35.05 -2.01
CA ARG A 52 0.21 35.78 -1.56
C ARG A 52 -0.49 35.15 -0.37
N GLY A 53 -0.27 33.87 -0.11
CA GLY A 53 -1.05 33.10 0.86
C GLY A 53 -0.36 32.84 2.20
N LEU A 54 0.96 33.05 2.29
CA LEU A 54 1.70 32.74 3.51
C LEU A 54 1.54 33.86 4.54
N THR A 55 1.22 33.48 5.78
CA THR A 55 1.30 34.40 6.93
C THR A 55 2.77 34.73 7.24
N GLU A 56 3.02 35.83 7.92
CA GLU A 56 4.38 36.20 8.36
C GLU A 56 5.06 35.09 9.18
N LYS A 57 4.26 34.38 10.01
CA LYS A 57 4.77 33.23 10.77
C LYS A 57 5.21 32.09 9.86
N ALA A 58 4.43 31.78 8.83
CA ALA A 58 4.75 30.75 7.86
C ALA A 58 5.98 31.10 7.02
N VAL A 59 6.12 32.35 6.62
CA VAL A 59 7.32 32.86 5.90
C VAL A 59 8.58 32.60 6.69
N LYS A 60 8.58 32.89 8.01
CA LYS A 60 9.74 32.62 8.89
C LYS A 60 10.14 31.14 8.89
N CYS A 61 9.18 30.23 8.88
CA CYS A 61 9.48 28.79 8.76
C CYS A 61 10.18 28.47 7.45
N VAL A 62 9.65 28.96 6.33
CA VAL A 62 10.21 28.72 4.99
C VAL A 62 11.61 29.29 4.87
N GLU A 63 11.86 30.55 5.30
CA GLU A 63 13.14 31.19 5.23
C GLU A 63 14.25 30.51 6.05
N CYS A 64 13.88 30.03 7.25
CA CYS A 64 14.81 29.30 8.11
C CYS A 64 15.09 27.91 7.54
N HIS A 65 14.05 27.15 7.17
CA HIS A 65 14.20 25.78 6.69
C HIS A 65 14.75 25.70 5.26
N ALA A 66 14.61 26.75 4.43
CA ALA A 66 15.31 26.83 3.16
C ALA A 66 16.84 26.78 3.31
N LYS A 67 17.37 27.19 4.47
CA LYS A 67 18.80 27.10 4.79
C LYS A 67 19.16 25.83 5.56
N LYS A 68 18.31 25.39 6.51
CA LYS A 68 18.61 24.24 7.38
C LYS A 68 18.20 22.88 6.79
N THR A 69 17.09 22.83 6.06
CA THR A 69 16.54 21.62 5.45
C THR A 69 15.93 21.92 4.08
N PRO A 70 16.75 22.34 3.09
CA PRO A 70 16.25 22.85 1.81
C PRO A 70 15.36 21.85 1.06
N GLY A 71 15.66 20.54 1.10
CA GLY A 71 14.87 19.52 0.44
C GLY A 71 13.40 19.45 0.90
N ILE A 72 13.14 19.76 2.18
CA ILE A 72 11.77 19.83 2.72
C ILE A 72 11.01 21.00 2.09
N VAL A 73 11.66 22.15 1.99
CA VAL A 73 11.06 23.37 1.43
C VAL A 73 10.81 23.21 -0.06
N GLU A 74 11.77 22.66 -0.78
CA GLU A 74 11.61 22.41 -2.22
C GLU A 74 10.51 21.39 -2.51
N GLY A 75 10.45 20.27 -1.74
CA GLY A 75 9.36 19.32 -1.84
C GLY A 75 7.99 19.95 -1.61
N TRP A 76 7.86 20.77 -0.57
CA TRP A 76 6.63 21.50 -0.27
C TRP A 76 6.27 22.52 -1.36
N LYS A 77 7.21 23.30 -1.89
CA LYS A 77 6.95 24.22 -3.00
C LYS A 77 6.38 23.53 -4.25
N LEU A 78 6.81 22.29 -4.50
CA LEU A 78 6.31 21.48 -5.62
C LEU A 78 4.94 20.83 -5.34
N SER A 79 4.43 20.91 -4.11
CA SER A 79 3.17 20.25 -3.72
C SER A 79 1.94 21.10 -4.05
N GLN A 80 0.81 20.45 -4.26
CA GLN A 80 -0.49 21.13 -4.37
C GLN A 80 -0.84 21.89 -3.08
N MET A 81 -0.37 21.43 -1.92
CA MET A 81 -0.54 22.13 -0.64
C MET A 81 0.23 23.44 -0.63
N GLY A 82 1.48 23.45 -1.11
CA GLY A 82 2.26 24.69 -1.28
C GLY A 82 1.57 25.66 -2.25
N HIS A 83 0.97 25.15 -3.34
CA HIS A 83 0.22 25.97 -4.29
C HIS A 83 -1.08 26.53 -3.70
N ALA A 84 -1.73 25.78 -2.81
CA ALA A 84 -2.92 26.22 -2.09
C ALA A 84 -2.59 27.07 -0.84
N ALA A 85 -1.33 27.45 -0.66
CA ALA A 85 -0.82 28.19 0.50
C ALA A 85 -1.02 27.49 1.86
N VAL A 86 -1.22 26.15 1.86
CA VAL A 86 -1.15 25.34 3.06
C VAL A 86 0.32 25.24 3.47
N SER A 87 0.65 25.85 4.59
CA SER A 87 2.03 26.09 5.01
C SER A 87 2.55 25.08 6.04
N CYS A 88 3.84 25.18 6.34
CA CYS A 88 4.44 24.44 7.45
C CYS A 88 3.69 24.69 8.77
N TYR A 89 3.20 25.92 8.97
CA TYR A 89 2.45 26.33 10.15
C TYR A 89 1.17 25.51 10.30
N ASP A 90 0.43 25.26 9.21
CA ASP A 90 -0.85 24.56 9.24
C ASP A 90 -0.72 23.08 9.63
N CYS A 91 0.38 22.46 9.23
CA CYS A 91 0.62 21.04 9.49
C CYS A 91 1.34 20.78 10.82
N HIS A 92 2.28 21.65 11.19
CA HIS A 92 3.21 21.40 12.28
C HIS A 92 2.86 22.11 13.59
N THR A 93 1.99 23.13 13.59
CA THR A 93 1.63 23.80 14.85
C THR A 93 0.66 22.95 15.66
N VAL A 94 0.92 22.94 16.96
CA VAL A 94 0.12 22.24 17.97
C VAL A 94 -0.15 23.18 19.15
N GLU A 95 -1.18 22.87 19.91
CA GLU A 95 -1.45 23.59 21.15
C GLU A 95 -0.34 23.35 22.18
N LYS A 96 -0.06 24.34 23.02
CA LYS A 96 0.94 24.24 24.10
C LYS A 96 0.71 23.04 25.02
N ALA A 97 -0.56 22.70 25.25
CA ALA A 97 -0.97 21.57 26.09
C ALA A 97 -0.82 20.20 25.40
N SER A 98 -0.49 20.16 24.11
CA SER A 98 -0.30 18.89 23.39
C SER A 98 0.90 18.13 23.97
N PRO A 99 0.78 16.81 24.19
CA PRO A 99 1.91 15.99 24.62
C PRO A 99 3.06 16.01 23.61
N MET A 100 2.79 16.36 22.35
CA MET A 100 3.78 16.45 21.27
C MET A 100 4.34 17.87 21.08
N ALA A 101 3.97 18.83 21.96
CA ALA A 101 4.38 20.21 21.81
C ALA A 101 5.87 20.40 22.10
N SER A 102 6.58 20.94 21.14
CA SER A 102 7.98 21.32 21.25
C SER A 102 8.25 22.66 20.58
N GLN A 103 9.45 23.21 20.75
CA GLN A 103 9.85 24.42 20.05
C GLN A 103 11.18 24.17 19.35
N CYS A 104 11.28 24.55 18.08
CA CYS A 104 12.56 24.65 17.41
C CYS A 104 13.28 25.92 17.85
N GLU A 105 14.56 26.04 17.50
CA GLU A 105 15.43 27.16 17.89
C GLU A 105 14.82 28.52 17.54
N GLY A 106 14.21 28.64 16.35
CA GLY A 106 13.61 29.89 15.86
C GLY A 106 12.28 30.27 16.51
N LEU A 107 11.71 29.39 17.36
CA LEU A 107 10.43 29.63 18.08
C LEU A 107 10.63 29.79 19.59
N LYS A 108 11.85 29.64 20.10
CA LYS A 108 12.14 29.84 21.53
C LYS A 108 11.70 31.23 21.98
N GLY A 109 10.97 31.30 23.08
CA GLY A 109 10.46 32.55 23.64
C GLY A 109 9.20 33.11 22.95
N THR A 110 8.60 32.35 22.02
CA THR A 110 7.27 32.67 21.45
C THR A 110 6.19 31.75 22.01
N ASP A 111 4.93 32.08 21.78
CA ASP A 111 3.77 31.23 22.12
C ASP A 111 3.44 30.18 21.02
N THR A 112 4.35 29.97 20.08
CA THR A 112 4.15 29.00 19.00
C THR A 112 4.85 27.68 19.33
N TYR A 113 4.07 26.61 19.35
CA TYR A 113 4.55 25.25 19.57
C TYR A 113 4.34 24.42 18.32
N ILE A 114 5.25 23.51 18.05
CA ILE A 114 5.24 22.64 16.88
C ILE A 114 5.44 21.18 17.27
N SER A 115 5.08 20.30 16.35
CA SER A 115 5.45 18.89 16.38
C SER A 115 6.03 18.49 15.02
N PRO A 116 7.14 17.75 14.96
CA PRO A 116 7.59 17.11 13.73
C PRO A 116 6.66 15.96 13.32
N MET A 117 5.88 15.44 14.27
CA MET A 117 4.94 14.34 14.07
C MET A 117 3.61 14.87 13.54
N VAL A 118 3.27 14.51 12.30
CA VAL A 118 2.00 14.85 11.65
C VAL A 118 1.21 13.57 11.44
N SER A 119 0.11 13.42 12.14
CA SER A 119 -0.80 12.29 12.05
C SER A 119 -1.94 12.55 11.05
N SER A 120 -2.74 11.53 10.78
CA SER A 120 -3.95 11.64 9.96
C SER A 120 -4.93 12.68 10.52
N LYS A 121 -5.03 12.83 11.86
CA LYS A 121 -5.82 13.85 12.53
C LYS A 121 -5.48 15.28 12.10
N THR A 122 -4.21 15.54 11.77
CA THR A 122 -3.84 16.85 11.24
C THR A 122 -4.41 17.07 9.84
N CYS A 123 -4.39 16.03 9.01
CA CYS A 123 -4.94 16.07 7.65
C CYS A 123 -6.46 16.17 7.64
N SER A 124 -7.14 15.54 8.62
CA SER A 124 -8.61 15.51 8.73
C SER A 124 -9.26 16.88 8.90
N ARG A 125 -8.49 17.89 9.30
CA ARG A 125 -8.99 19.29 9.36
C ARG A 125 -9.46 19.83 8.00
N CYS A 126 -8.89 19.32 6.92
CA CYS A 126 -9.23 19.69 5.55
C CYS A 126 -9.71 18.49 4.72
N HIS A 127 -9.34 17.26 5.14
CA HIS A 127 -9.65 15.99 4.47
C HIS A 127 -10.39 15.03 5.43
N PRO A 128 -11.58 15.43 5.94
CA PRO A 128 -12.29 14.63 6.96
C PRO A 128 -12.81 13.31 6.41
N GLN A 129 -13.22 13.26 5.16
CA GLN A 129 -13.75 12.05 4.52
C GLN A 129 -12.66 11.00 4.32
N GLU A 130 -11.49 11.42 3.85
CA GLU A 130 -10.34 10.56 3.62
C GLU A 130 -9.84 9.96 4.95
N ASP A 131 -9.78 10.78 6.01
CA ASP A 131 -9.42 10.29 7.34
C ASP A 131 -10.47 9.33 7.90
N GLU A 132 -11.76 9.64 7.80
CA GLU A 132 -12.84 8.75 8.26
C GLU A 132 -12.76 7.37 7.56
N GLN A 133 -12.54 7.34 6.25
CA GLN A 133 -12.36 6.12 5.49
C GLN A 133 -11.10 5.37 5.90
N PHE A 134 -9.99 6.10 6.07
CA PHE A 134 -8.72 5.52 6.52
C PHE A 134 -8.85 4.89 7.91
N GLN A 135 -9.51 5.55 8.88
CA GLN A 135 -9.72 5.02 10.23
C GLN A 135 -10.55 3.72 10.25
N LYS A 136 -11.40 3.50 9.25
CA LYS A 136 -12.16 2.25 9.07
C LYS A 136 -11.32 1.14 8.41
N SER A 137 -10.22 1.49 7.77
CA SER A 137 -9.37 0.56 7.03
C SER A 137 -8.49 -0.32 7.93
N GLY A 138 -8.01 -1.43 7.36
CA GLY A 138 -7.00 -2.27 8.01
C GLY A 138 -5.68 -1.52 8.26
N HIS A 139 -5.34 -0.55 7.45
CA HIS A 139 -4.11 0.23 7.60
C HIS A 139 -4.05 1.02 8.92
N ALA A 140 -5.15 1.61 9.36
CA ALA A 140 -5.21 2.32 10.64
C ALA A 140 -5.08 1.37 11.86
N LYS A 141 -5.36 0.08 11.67
CA LYS A 141 -5.38 -0.91 12.75
C LYS A 141 -4.05 -1.66 12.90
N LEU A 142 -3.12 -1.50 11.96
CA LEU A 142 -1.90 -2.32 11.90
C LEU A 142 -1.02 -2.20 13.15
N ALA A 143 -0.86 -1.01 13.73
CA ALA A 143 -0.08 -0.86 14.96
C ALA A 143 -0.75 -1.50 16.20
N GLY A 144 -2.05 -1.78 16.13
CA GLY A 144 -2.78 -2.56 17.14
C GLY A 144 -2.90 -4.04 16.79
N ASP A 145 -2.37 -4.43 15.61
CA ASP A 145 -2.29 -5.84 15.23
C ASP A 145 -1.37 -6.59 16.21
N PRO A 146 -1.71 -7.83 16.57
CA PRO A 146 -0.85 -8.70 17.36
C PRO A 146 0.61 -8.80 16.90
N VAL A 147 0.90 -8.50 15.63
CA VAL A 147 2.26 -8.45 15.09
C VAL A 147 3.08 -7.29 15.67
N CYS A 148 2.43 -6.16 15.96
CA CYS A 148 3.09 -4.92 16.39
C CYS A 148 2.77 -4.54 17.85
N ASP A 149 1.89 -5.27 18.52
CA ASP A 149 1.60 -5.07 19.95
C ASP A 149 2.70 -5.72 20.78
N PRO A 150 3.51 -4.94 21.54
CA PRO A 150 4.57 -5.48 22.37
C PRO A 150 4.10 -6.47 23.41
N LYS A 151 2.84 -6.34 23.86
CA LYS A 151 2.26 -7.24 24.87
C LYS A 151 1.67 -8.52 24.27
N LYS A 152 1.35 -8.56 22.97
CA LYS A 152 0.58 -9.66 22.39
C LYS A 152 1.14 -10.26 21.11
N GLY A 153 1.93 -9.56 20.32
CA GLY A 153 2.15 -9.99 18.95
C GLY A 153 3.57 -10.02 18.45
N LEU A 154 4.37 -9.02 18.72
CA LEU A 154 5.79 -9.06 18.35
C LEU A 154 6.49 -10.27 18.95
N HIS A 155 6.04 -10.70 20.12
CA HIS A 155 6.42 -11.96 20.74
C HIS A 155 6.26 -13.17 19.81
N LYS A 156 5.21 -13.26 19.03
CA LYS A 156 5.04 -14.40 18.10
C LYS A 156 5.98 -14.33 16.91
N LEU A 157 6.15 -13.16 16.31
CA LEU A 157 7.08 -12.98 15.19
C LEU A 157 8.54 -13.06 15.64
N MET A 158 8.87 -12.47 16.78
CA MET A 158 10.22 -12.55 17.37
C MET A 158 10.56 -13.97 17.83
N TYR A 159 9.58 -14.72 18.35
CA TYR A 159 9.71 -16.13 18.66
C TYR A 159 10.01 -16.98 17.41
N LEU A 160 9.51 -16.55 16.23
CA LEU A 160 9.86 -17.14 14.95
C LEU A 160 11.35 -16.99 14.60
N PHE A 161 11.93 -15.86 14.95
CA PHE A 161 13.35 -15.59 14.71
C PHE A 161 14.26 -16.13 15.81
N GLU A 162 13.74 -16.27 17.04
CA GLU A 162 14.47 -16.74 18.21
C GLU A 162 14.90 -18.21 18.08
N GLY A 163 13.98 -19.07 17.61
CA GLY A 163 14.29 -20.50 17.39
C GLY A 163 15.23 -20.77 16.21
N SER A 164 15.48 -19.78 15.35
CA SER A 164 16.38 -19.89 14.19
C SER A 164 17.85 -19.49 14.50
N GLY A 165 18.16 -19.11 15.74
CA GLY A 165 19.48 -18.58 16.11
C GLY A 165 19.76 -17.16 15.62
N PHE A 166 18.85 -16.56 14.87
CA PHE A 166 19.02 -15.22 14.28
C PHE A 166 19.07 -14.11 15.34
N MET A 167 18.48 -14.36 16.52
CA MET A 167 18.37 -13.39 17.62
C MET A 167 19.15 -13.78 18.89
N ASP A 168 19.95 -14.84 18.87
CA ASP A 168 20.69 -15.33 20.06
C ASP A 168 21.63 -14.28 20.69
N ASN A 169 22.02 -13.27 19.94
CA ASN A 169 22.87 -12.18 20.42
C ASN A 169 22.08 -11.01 21.03
N ALA A 170 20.77 -11.00 20.97
CA ALA A 170 20.00 -9.85 21.39
C ALA A 170 19.66 -9.83 22.88
N LYS A 171 19.81 -10.97 23.60
CA LYS A 171 19.50 -11.15 25.06
C LYS A 171 18.22 -10.39 25.45
N LEU A 172 17.16 -10.56 24.66
CA LEU A 172 15.88 -9.92 24.92
C LEU A 172 15.12 -10.78 25.95
N ASP A 173 14.72 -10.18 27.04
CA ASP A 173 13.76 -10.80 27.94
C ASP A 173 12.35 -10.62 27.33
N PHE A 174 11.91 -11.64 26.61
CA PHE A 174 10.61 -11.63 25.96
C PHE A 174 9.43 -11.71 26.92
N THR A 175 9.66 -12.02 28.20
CA THR A 175 8.60 -12.06 29.21
C THR A 175 8.26 -10.69 29.75
N THR A 176 9.26 -9.83 29.87
CA THR A 176 9.10 -8.45 30.36
C THR A 176 8.98 -7.44 29.24
N GLY A 177 9.37 -7.85 28.03
CA GLY A 177 9.47 -6.91 26.91
C GLY A 177 10.56 -5.86 27.11
N LEU A 178 11.54 -6.05 28.03
CA LEU A 178 12.59 -5.08 28.31
C LEU A 178 13.99 -5.65 28.04
N THR A 179 14.90 -4.81 27.57
CA THR A 179 16.32 -5.15 27.52
C THR A 179 16.90 -5.27 28.96
N PRO A 180 18.05 -5.92 29.16
CA PRO A 180 18.73 -5.92 30.43
C PRO A 180 19.02 -4.53 31.02
N LYS A 181 18.87 -3.47 30.22
CA LYS A 181 19.01 -2.06 30.63
C LYS A 181 17.67 -1.38 30.90
N GLY A 182 16.54 -2.11 30.95
CA GLY A 182 15.23 -1.55 31.24
C GLY A 182 14.60 -0.71 30.13
N GLN A 183 15.12 -0.80 28.91
CA GLN A 183 14.54 -0.07 27.76
C GLN A 183 13.53 -0.93 27.01
N PRO A 184 12.51 -0.32 26.34
CA PRO A 184 11.57 -1.07 25.52
C PRO A 184 12.30 -1.75 24.36
N PRO A 185 12.50 -3.07 24.41
CA PRO A 185 13.39 -3.75 23.48
C PRO A 185 12.73 -4.02 22.15
N TYR A 186 11.42 -4.15 22.16
CA TYR A 186 10.70 -4.50 20.96
C TYR A 186 10.81 -3.42 19.88
N ASN A 187 10.91 -2.15 20.27
CA ASN A 187 11.10 -1.07 19.33
C ASN A 187 12.43 -1.19 18.58
N ARG A 188 13.49 -1.58 19.26
CA ARG A 188 14.77 -1.85 18.63
C ARG A 188 14.74 -3.06 17.71
N ALA A 189 14.17 -4.15 18.18
CA ALA A 189 14.07 -5.38 17.40
C ALA A 189 13.12 -5.21 16.22
N ALA A 190 11.96 -4.60 16.43
CA ALA A 190 11.02 -4.29 15.36
C ALA A 190 11.61 -3.32 14.32
N ARG A 191 12.45 -2.37 14.74
CA ARG A 191 13.14 -1.47 13.82
C ARG A 191 14.27 -2.18 13.08
N ALA A 192 15.06 -2.99 13.77
CA ALA A 192 16.12 -3.79 13.16
C ALA A 192 15.57 -4.78 12.13
N SER A 193 14.42 -5.40 12.43
CA SER A 193 13.73 -6.32 11.52
C SER A 193 12.85 -5.62 10.47
N GLY A 194 12.72 -4.30 10.53
CA GLY A 194 11.92 -3.53 9.56
C GLY A 194 10.40 -3.53 9.80
N CYS A 195 9.86 -4.33 10.70
CA CYS A 195 8.41 -4.49 10.89
C CYS A 195 7.67 -3.17 11.11
N GLN A 196 8.21 -2.29 11.96
CA GLN A 196 7.56 -1.01 12.26
C GLN A 196 7.58 -0.01 11.10
N MET A 197 8.45 -0.20 10.11
CA MET A 197 8.51 0.68 8.93
C MET A 197 7.26 0.51 8.05
N CYS A 198 6.66 -0.67 8.05
CA CYS A 198 5.43 -0.97 7.35
C CYS A 198 4.21 -0.83 8.27
N HIS A 199 4.22 -1.52 9.41
CA HIS A 199 3.08 -1.63 10.32
C HIS A 199 2.87 -0.39 11.20
N GLY A 200 3.90 0.36 11.49
CA GLY A 200 3.88 1.41 12.50
C GLY A 200 4.12 0.87 13.91
N THR A 201 4.17 1.78 14.87
CA THR A 201 4.37 1.48 16.29
C THR A 201 3.75 2.56 17.16
N GLN A 202 3.74 2.39 18.46
CA GLN A 202 3.48 3.46 19.42
C GLN A 202 4.66 4.41 19.46
N VAL A 203 4.45 5.71 19.19
CA VAL A 203 5.50 6.71 19.32
C VAL A 203 5.73 7.04 20.79
N GLU A 204 6.96 6.99 21.22
CA GLU A 204 7.41 7.39 22.56
C GLU A 204 8.15 8.73 22.49
N LEU A 205 8.00 9.52 23.55
CA LEU A 205 8.60 10.85 23.64
C LEU A 205 9.78 10.85 24.61
N GLY A 206 10.83 11.55 24.21
CA GLY A 206 11.92 11.94 25.09
C GLY A 206 11.55 13.12 26.02
N PRO A 207 12.51 13.55 26.89
CA PRO A 207 12.25 14.60 27.87
C PRO A 207 11.86 15.96 27.29
N ASP A 208 12.18 16.22 26.03
CA ASP A 208 11.86 17.47 25.32
C ASP A 208 10.64 17.37 24.39
N ASN A 209 9.79 16.38 24.62
CA ASN A 209 8.61 16.03 23.81
C ASN A 209 8.93 15.74 22.34
N LYS A 210 10.15 15.44 22.02
CA LYS A 210 10.52 14.93 20.70
C LYS A 210 10.41 13.41 20.64
N PRO A 211 10.08 12.85 19.47
CA PRO A 211 9.98 11.40 19.35
C PRO A 211 11.34 10.74 19.60
N ILE A 212 11.32 9.62 20.31
CA ILE A 212 12.48 8.75 20.39
C ILE A 212 12.72 8.12 19.03
N ASN A 213 13.97 8.17 18.55
CA ASN A 213 14.32 7.77 17.18
C ASN A 213 13.95 6.33 16.85
N GLU A 214 13.93 5.45 17.83
CA GLU A 214 13.55 4.05 17.66
C GLU A 214 12.05 3.83 17.43
N THR A 215 11.21 4.85 17.71
CA THR A 215 9.75 4.75 17.61
C THR A 215 9.14 5.62 16.52
N TRP A 216 9.96 6.49 15.89
CA TRP A 216 9.51 7.38 14.83
C TRP A 216 10.68 7.71 13.86
N PRO A 217 10.43 7.84 12.56
CA PRO A 217 9.16 7.62 11.86
C PRO A 217 8.78 6.14 11.77
N GLY A 218 7.47 5.87 11.67
CA GLY A 218 6.90 4.55 11.52
C GLY A 218 5.98 4.41 10.32
N GLY A 219 5.48 3.21 10.10
CA GLY A 219 4.58 2.88 9.00
C GLY A 219 3.16 3.41 9.18
N VAL A 220 2.26 2.93 8.32
CA VAL A 220 0.92 3.48 8.11
C VAL A 220 0.04 3.50 9.36
N GLY A 221 0.14 2.49 10.24
CA GLY A 221 -0.67 2.37 11.46
C GLY A 221 -0.06 3.01 12.71
N THR A 222 0.95 3.86 12.59
CA THR A 222 1.63 4.51 13.72
C THR A 222 0.63 5.19 14.67
N ARG A 223 0.83 5.00 15.97
CA ARG A 223 0.05 5.62 17.04
C ARG A 223 0.83 6.74 17.69
N TYR A 224 0.21 7.89 17.79
CA TYR A 224 0.84 9.10 18.31
C TYR A 224 0.48 9.36 19.77
N PRO A 225 1.30 10.14 20.51
CA PRO A 225 1.07 10.41 21.93
C PRO A 225 -0.21 11.15 22.24
N ASP A 226 -0.81 11.85 21.28
CA ASP A 226 -2.12 12.51 21.40
C ASP A 226 -3.31 11.58 21.16
N GLY A 227 -3.06 10.28 21.00
CA GLY A 227 -4.07 9.25 20.74
C GLY A 227 -4.46 9.11 19.28
N SER A 228 -3.96 9.94 18.37
CA SER A 228 -4.24 9.82 16.94
C SER A 228 -3.53 8.61 16.32
N ILE A 229 -4.11 8.07 15.25
CA ILE A 229 -3.67 6.85 14.60
C ILE A 229 -3.43 7.11 13.12
N GLY A 230 -2.27 6.65 12.63
CA GLY A 230 -1.94 6.61 11.23
C GLY A 230 -1.35 7.89 10.67
N THR A 231 -0.75 7.75 9.51
CA THR A 231 -0.19 8.87 8.76
C THR A 231 -0.44 8.71 7.27
N CYS A 232 -0.94 9.75 6.65
CA CYS A 232 -1.20 9.82 5.22
C CYS A 232 0.10 9.87 4.41
N THR A 233 1.20 10.28 5.06
CA THR A 233 2.49 10.54 4.41
C THR A 233 3.28 9.29 4.04
N VAL A 234 2.77 8.10 4.34
CA VAL A 234 3.34 6.84 3.87
C VAL A 234 3.04 6.64 2.39
N CYS A 235 1.83 7.01 1.94
CA CYS A 235 1.42 6.93 0.54
C CYS A 235 1.62 8.27 -0.18
N HIS A 236 1.27 9.38 0.47
CA HIS A 236 1.48 10.74 -0.03
C HIS A 236 2.82 11.27 0.50
N THR A 237 3.89 10.98 -0.21
CA THR A 237 5.27 11.26 0.25
C THR A 237 5.44 12.70 0.72
N ARG A 238 5.85 12.86 1.98
CA ARG A 238 6.18 14.17 2.53
C ARG A 238 7.46 14.72 1.88
N HIS A 239 7.55 15.95 1.57
CA HIS A 239 6.65 17.09 1.70
C HIS A 239 6.01 17.46 0.37
N ARG A 240 6.20 16.61 -0.63
CA ARG A 240 5.63 16.79 -1.97
C ARG A 240 4.12 16.48 -2.01
N PHE A 241 3.65 15.55 -1.19
CA PHE A 241 2.24 15.13 -1.09
C PHE A 241 1.59 14.83 -2.45
N SER A 242 2.35 14.20 -3.34
CA SER A 242 1.94 13.96 -4.71
C SER A 242 0.86 12.88 -4.80
N ILE A 243 -0.24 13.18 -5.48
CA ILE A 243 -1.23 12.17 -5.86
C ILE A 243 -0.65 11.22 -6.91
N ALA A 244 0.23 11.74 -7.78
CA ALA A 244 0.89 10.95 -8.80
C ALA A 244 1.78 9.86 -8.17
N ASP A 245 2.52 10.20 -7.09
CA ASP A 245 3.34 9.23 -6.38
C ASP A 245 2.47 8.15 -5.72
N ALA A 246 1.34 8.54 -5.09
CA ALA A 246 0.41 7.62 -4.44
C ALA A 246 -0.31 6.67 -5.40
N ARG A 247 -0.44 7.02 -6.70
CA ARG A 247 -1.05 6.19 -7.74
C ARG A 247 -0.09 5.17 -8.35
N LYS A 248 1.20 5.36 -8.20
CA LYS A 248 2.21 4.41 -8.69
C LYS A 248 2.29 3.17 -7.79
N PRO A 249 2.53 1.99 -8.36
CA PRO A 249 2.64 0.74 -7.60
C PRO A 249 3.68 0.79 -6.48
N GLU A 250 4.77 1.54 -6.66
CA GLU A 250 5.86 1.67 -5.71
C GLU A 250 5.42 2.23 -4.35
N ALA A 251 4.39 3.08 -4.32
CA ALA A 251 3.83 3.58 -3.06
C ALA A 251 3.29 2.45 -2.17
N CYS A 252 2.69 1.44 -2.79
CA CYS A 252 2.20 0.25 -2.10
C CYS A 252 3.32 -0.77 -1.88
N GLY A 253 4.18 -0.95 -2.90
CA GLY A 253 5.30 -1.88 -2.91
C GLY A 253 6.33 -1.63 -1.83
N ALA A 254 6.42 -0.40 -1.29
CA ALA A 254 7.28 -0.10 -0.16
C ALA A 254 7.00 -0.97 1.10
N CYS A 255 5.78 -1.50 1.21
CA CYS A 255 5.33 -2.36 2.32
C CYS A 255 4.77 -3.70 1.84
N HIS A 256 4.14 -3.74 0.66
CA HIS A 256 3.54 -4.95 0.08
C HIS A 256 4.56 -5.70 -0.78
N LEU A 257 5.55 -6.30 -0.11
CA LEU A 257 6.67 -7.03 -0.71
C LEU A 257 7.08 -8.21 0.18
N GLY A 258 7.95 -9.05 -0.36
CA GLY A 258 8.61 -10.10 0.42
C GLY A 258 7.88 -11.44 0.41
N PRO A 259 8.36 -12.44 1.17
CA PRO A 259 8.02 -13.83 0.95
C PRO A 259 6.56 -14.19 1.26
N ASP A 260 5.86 -13.41 2.08
CA ASP A 260 4.51 -13.72 2.57
C ASP A 260 3.39 -12.84 1.97
N HIS A 261 3.75 -11.70 1.39
CA HIS A 261 2.82 -10.79 0.71
C HIS A 261 3.51 -10.04 -0.43
N PRO A 262 4.09 -10.74 -1.41
CA PRO A 262 4.87 -10.17 -2.49
C PRO A 262 3.99 -9.49 -3.55
N ASN A 263 3.12 -8.55 -3.11
CA ASN A 263 2.10 -8.02 -4.01
C ASN A 263 2.70 -7.17 -5.12
N ILE A 264 3.81 -6.45 -4.86
CA ILE A 264 4.48 -5.66 -5.90
C ILE A 264 5.14 -6.56 -6.95
N GLU A 265 5.79 -7.63 -6.51
CA GLU A 265 6.43 -8.62 -7.38
C GLU A 265 5.38 -9.35 -8.23
N ILE A 266 4.28 -9.79 -7.59
CA ILE A 266 3.14 -10.40 -8.29
C ILE A 266 2.53 -9.44 -9.31
N TYR A 267 2.39 -8.15 -8.94
CA TYR A 267 1.87 -7.14 -9.86
C TYR A 267 2.79 -6.99 -11.09
N TYR A 268 4.09 -6.84 -10.88
CA TYR A 268 5.04 -6.69 -11.99
C TYR A 268 5.05 -7.86 -12.95
N GLU A 269 4.79 -9.07 -12.47
CA GLU A 269 4.71 -10.26 -13.34
C GLU A 269 3.33 -10.45 -13.99
N SER A 270 2.31 -9.77 -13.51
CA SER A 270 0.99 -9.76 -14.14
C SER A 270 1.00 -9.01 -15.47
N LYS A 271 0.01 -9.26 -16.34
CA LYS A 271 -0.13 -8.50 -17.59
C LYS A 271 -0.35 -7.00 -17.34
N HIS A 272 -1.00 -6.63 -16.24
CA HIS A 272 -1.17 -5.24 -15.86
C HIS A 272 0.17 -4.60 -15.49
N GLY A 273 0.96 -5.28 -14.68
CA GLY A 273 2.30 -4.81 -14.31
C GLY A 273 3.26 -4.74 -15.49
N GLN A 274 3.18 -5.68 -16.43
CA GLN A 274 3.98 -5.63 -17.66
C GLN A 274 3.63 -4.39 -18.52
N GLN A 275 2.35 -4.01 -18.59
CA GLN A 275 1.95 -2.77 -19.24
C GLN A 275 2.48 -1.54 -18.49
N TYR A 276 2.43 -1.55 -17.16
CA TYR A 276 3.00 -0.49 -16.34
C TYR A 276 4.51 -0.35 -16.55
N LEU A 277 5.26 -1.44 -16.51
CA LEU A 277 6.72 -1.44 -16.71
C LEU A 277 7.13 -0.98 -18.12
N THR A 278 6.26 -1.19 -19.11
CA THR A 278 6.54 -0.85 -20.51
C THR A 278 6.12 0.59 -20.84
N HIS A 279 4.98 1.04 -20.33
CA HIS A 279 4.34 2.29 -20.75
C HIS A 279 4.03 3.25 -19.58
N GLY A 280 4.34 2.88 -18.34
CA GLY A 280 3.97 3.66 -17.17
C GLY A 280 4.52 5.08 -17.15
N ASP A 281 5.65 5.33 -17.80
CA ASP A 281 6.23 6.67 -17.90
C ASP A 281 5.43 7.61 -18.83
N GLU A 282 4.58 7.04 -19.69
CA GLU A 282 3.70 7.78 -20.61
C GLU A 282 2.37 8.16 -19.95
N TRP A 283 2.05 7.57 -18.77
CA TRP A 283 0.75 7.74 -18.15
C TRP A 283 0.64 9.06 -17.35
N LYS A 284 -0.58 9.58 -17.28
CA LYS A 284 -0.89 10.79 -16.51
C LYS A 284 -1.33 10.41 -15.11
N TYR A 285 -0.50 10.60 -14.12
CA TYR A 285 -0.81 10.27 -12.73
C TYR A 285 -1.36 11.44 -11.92
N ASP A 286 -1.30 12.66 -12.44
CA ASP A 286 -1.64 13.89 -11.74
C ASP A 286 -3.07 14.39 -11.99
N SER A 287 -3.88 13.64 -12.74
CA SER A 287 -5.31 13.92 -12.90
C SER A 287 -6.00 14.10 -11.55
N ALA A 288 -7.00 14.97 -11.48
CA ALA A 288 -7.74 15.24 -10.23
C ALA A 288 -8.34 13.94 -9.63
N PRO A 289 -8.66 13.91 -8.33
CA PRO A 289 -9.44 12.83 -7.75
C PRO A 289 -10.72 12.57 -8.56
N ASP A 290 -11.09 11.30 -8.70
CA ASP A 290 -12.26 10.84 -9.47
C ASP A 290 -12.26 11.19 -10.97
N ALA A 291 -11.17 11.75 -11.49
CA ALA A 291 -10.98 12.06 -12.92
C ALA A 291 -9.80 11.28 -13.54
N TRP A 292 -9.24 10.33 -12.82
CA TRP A 292 -8.16 9.47 -13.32
C TRP A 292 -8.75 8.19 -13.89
N GLU A 293 -8.95 8.18 -15.19
CA GLU A 293 -9.72 7.16 -15.92
C GLU A 293 -8.88 6.46 -17.00
N PRO A 294 -9.35 5.32 -17.55
CA PRO A 294 -8.77 4.72 -18.74
C PRO A 294 -8.65 5.76 -19.88
N GLY A 295 -7.44 5.91 -20.43
CA GLY A 295 -7.04 7.01 -21.31
C GLY A 295 -5.94 7.86 -20.69
N ASP A 296 -5.96 8.06 -19.38
CA ASP A 296 -4.80 8.55 -18.63
C ASP A 296 -3.77 7.43 -18.42
N TYR A 297 -4.21 6.18 -18.42
CA TYR A 297 -3.41 4.96 -18.30
C TYR A 297 -4.00 3.83 -19.16
N THR A 298 -3.17 2.88 -19.55
CA THR A 298 -3.57 1.71 -20.38
C THR A 298 -3.76 0.43 -19.57
N ALA A 299 -3.34 0.41 -18.30
CA ALA A 299 -3.58 -0.69 -17.37
C ALA A 299 -3.71 -0.19 -15.92
N PRO A 300 -4.46 -0.88 -15.06
CA PRO A 300 -4.65 -0.46 -13.68
C PRO A 300 -3.39 -0.63 -12.85
N THR A 301 -3.17 0.29 -11.91
CA THR A 301 -2.21 0.14 -10.81
C THR A 301 -2.90 -0.42 -9.57
N CYS A 302 -2.13 -0.62 -8.48
CA CYS A 302 -2.70 -0.97 -7.17
C CYS A 302 -3.76 0.04 -6.73
N ALA A 303 -3.47 1.34 -6.88
CA ALA A 303 -4.39 2.42 -6.54
C ALA A 303 -5.68 2.35 -7.36
N THR A 304 -5.61 2.08 -8.67
CA THR A 304 -6.78 1.94 -9.54
C THR A 304 -7.73 0.85 -9.02
N CYS A 305 -7.18 -0.31 -8.68
CA CYS A 305 -7.99 -1.43 -8.21
C CYS A 305 -8.56 -1.22 -6.81
N HIS A 306 -7.78 -0.65 -5.89
CA HIS A 306 -8.11 -0.67 -4.47
C HIS A 306 -8.62 0.65 -3.91
N MET A 307 -8.32 1.78 -4.54
CA MET A 307 -8.57 3.09 -3.94
C MET A 307 -9.16 4.14 -4.87
N SER A 308 -8.62 4.28 -6.09
CA SER A 308 -9.00 5.38 -6.98
C SER A 308 -10.45 5.29 -7.45
N GLY A 309 -11.06 6.45 -7.70
CA GLY A 309 -12.31 6.53 -8.45
C GLY A 309 -12.12 5.98 -9.86
N ILE A 310 -13.10 5.24 -10.35
CA ILE A 310 -13.15 4.72 -11.73
C ILE A 310 -14.59 4.39 -12.11
N GLY A 311 -15.05 4.91 -13.23
CA GLY A 311 -16.44 4.74 -13.68
C GLY A 311 -17.44 5.24 -12.63
N GLU A 312 -18.26 4.35 -12.10
CA GLU A 312 -19.25 4.67 -11.04
C GLU A 312 -18.68 4.67 -9.62
N LEU A 313 -17.43 4.27 -9.45
CA LEU A 313 -16.81 4.17 -8.13
C LEU A 313 -16.08 5.45 -7.78
N ALA A 314 -16.42 6.02 -6.63
CA ALA A 314 -15.66 7.11 -6.04
C ALA A 314 -14.32 6.62 -5.44
N THR A 315 -13.37 7.54 -5.28
CA THR A 315 -12.14 7.30 -4.53
C THR A 315 -12.45 6.90 -3.08
N THR A 316 -11.74 5.91 -2.57
CA THR A 316 -11.84 5.48 -1.17
C THR A 316 -10.47 5.33 -0.52
N HIS A 317 -10.36 5.72 0.76
CA HIS A 317 -9.20 5.45 1.60
C HIS A 317 -9.43 4.27 2.55
N ASN A 318 -10.58 3.60 2.43
CA ASN A 318 -10.82 2.33 3.09
C ASN A 318 -10.52 1.17 2.13
N ILE A 319 -9.28 0.68 2.12
CA ILE A 319 -8.83 -0.41 1.23
C ILE A 319 -9.66 -1.69 1.36
N ASN A 320 -10.37 -1.87 2.48
CA ASN A 320 -11.17 -3.06 2.71
C ASN A 320 -12.46 -3.08 1.85
N GLU A 321 -12.91 -1.96 1.32
CA GLU A 321 -14.16 -1.87 0.56
C GLU A 321 -14.17 -2.71 -0.71
N ARG A 322 -12.98 -2.91 -1.33
CA ARG A 322 -12.83 -3.67 -2.57
C ARG A 322 -12.13 -5.02 -2.38
N LEU A 323 -11.91 -5.44 -1.12
CA LEU A 323 -11.37 -6.75 -0.79
C LEU A 323 -12.50 -7.76 -0.65
N LYS A 324 -12.29 -8.98 -1.13
CA LYS A 324 -13.29 -10.04 -1.16
C LYS A 324 -12.85 -11.35 -0.53
N TRP A 325 -11.55 -11.54 -0.34
CA TRP A 325 -11.00 -12.71 0.31
C TRP A 325 -9.98 -12.32 1.36
N ASP A 326 -9.90 -13.13 2.38
CA ASP A 326 -8.76 -13.11 3.25
C ASP A 326 -7.75 -14.17 2.77
N LEU A 327 -6.85 -13.74 1.90
CA LEU A 327 -5.81 -14.59 1.33
C LEU A 327 -4.61 -14.78 2.29
N MET A 328 -4.64 -14.14 3.45
CA MET A 328 -3.54 -14.16 4.43
C MET A 328 -3.73 -15.23 5.51
N HIS A 329 -4.94 -15.76 5.69
CA HIS A 329 -5.25 -16.76 6.71
C HIS A 329 -4.78 -18.17 6.33
N LYS A 330 -4.68 -19.03 7.35
CA LYS A 330 -4.29 -20.44 7.19
C LYS A 330 -5.23 -21.20 6.26
N LYS A 331 -6.50 -20.88 6.28
CA LYS A 331 -7.51 -21.38 5.36
C LYS A 331 -8.28 -20.18 4.81
N SER A 332 -8.32 -20.05 3.52
CA SER A 332 -9.09 -18.99 2.88
C SER A 332 -10.57 -19.37 2.86
N VAL A 333 -11.39 -18.48 3.36
CA VAL A 333 -12.84 -18.54 3.14
C VAL A 333 -13.16 -17.61 2.00
N ILE A 334 -13.74 -18.15 0.95
CA ILE A 334 -14.14 -17.36 -0.21
C ILE A 334 -15.21 -16.36 0.24
N ARG A 335 -14.99 -15.08 -0.10
CA ARG A 335 -15.86 -13.96 0.29
C ARG A 335 -16.07 -13.85 1.81
N SER A 336 -14.97 -14.03 2.54
CA SER A 336 -14.95 -13.90 3.99
C SER A 336 -15.36 -12.50 4.44
N GLY A 337 -16.18 -12.40 5.47
CA GLY A 337 -16.53 -11.14 6.13
C GLY A 337 -15.54 -10.67 7.21
N GLU A 338 -14.43 -11.36 7.44
CA GLU A 338 -13.51 -11.08 8.54
C GLU A 338 -12.82 -9.71 8.42
N ARG A 339 -12.61 -9.22 7.18
CA ARG A 339 -12.01 -7.90 6.91
C ARG A 339 -12.99 -6.92 6.26
N GLY A 340 -14.27 -7.18 6.35
CA GLY A 340 -15.33 -6.41 5.72
C GLY A 340 -16.35 -7.33 5.06
N ASP A 341 -17.23 -6.76 4.25
CA ASP A 341 -18.22 -7.52 3.48
C ASP A 341 -17.59 -8.03 2.17
N GLY A 342 -17.19 -9.29 2.16
CA GLY A 342 -16.54 -9.92 1.01
C GLY A 342 -17.43 -10.00 -0.25
N GLU A 343 -18.73 -10.13 -0.11
CA GLU A 343 -19.70 -10.10 -1.22
C GLU A 343 -19.76 -8.69 -1.82
N LYS A 344 -19.85 -7.68 -0.99
CA LYS A 344 -19.79 -6.28 -1.42
C LYS A 344 -18.47 -5.97 -2.08
N GLY A 345 -17.35 -6.36 -1.45
CA GLY A 345 -16.01 -6.16 -1.98
C GLY A 345 -15.82 -6.79 -3.37
N ASP A 346 -16.36 -7.99 -3.61
CA ASP A 346 -16.32 -8.61 -4.94
C ASP A 346 -17.13 -7.83 -5.98
N LYS A 347 -18.31 -7.35 -5.60
CA LYS A 347 -19.14 -6.51 -6.49
C LYS A 347 -18.42 -5.21 -6.87
N GLU A 348 -17.82 -4.54 -5.91
CA GLU A 348 -17.08 -3.30 -6.17
C GLU A 348 -15.84 -3.56 -7.04
N MET A 349 -15.07 -4.61 -6.78
CA MET A 349 -13.92 -4.97 -7.60
C MET A 349 -14.33 -5.35 -9.04
N ARG A 350 -15.49 -5.99 -9.23
CA ARG A 350 -16.03 -6.29 -10.57
C ARG A 350 -16.37 -5.03 -11.35
N LYS A 351 -16.85 -3.97 -10.70
CA LYS A 351 -17.07 -2.67 -11.34
C LYS A 351 -15.74 -2.07 -11.83
N VAL A 352 -14.66 -2.18 -11.05
CA VAL A 352 -13.32 -1.78 -11.51
C VAL A 352 -12.95 -2.53 -12.78
N CYS A 353 -13.05 -3.86 -12.77
CA CYS A 353 -12.72 -4.70 -13.94
C CYS A 353 -13.55 -4.35 -15.17
N ALA A 354 -14.84 -4.03 -14.99
CA ALA A 354 -15.78 -3.75 -16.07
C ALA A 354 -15.45 -2.51 -16.91
N ASN A 355 -14.59 -1.62 -16.40
CA ASN A 355 -14.13 -0.47 -17.20
C ASN A 355 -13.21 -0.86 -18.37
N CYS A 356 -12.65 -2.08 -18.35
CA CYS A 356 -11.76 -2.57 -19.41
C CYS A 356 -12.13 -3.98 -19.90
N HIS A 357 -12.78 -4.79 -19.07
CA HIS A 357 -13.05 -6.20 -19.33
C HIS A 357 -14.55 -6.52 -19.39
N GLY A 358 -14.94 -7.37 -20.31
CA GLY A 358 -16.29 -7.92 -20.33
C GLY A 358 -16.56 -8.90 -19.18
N PRO A 359 -17.83 -9.16 -18.84
CA PRO A 359 -18.23 -9.97 -17.71
C PRO A 359 -17.68 -11.42 -17.76
N THR A 360 -17.64 -12.02 -18.94
CA THR A 360 -17.09 -13.37 -19.12
C THR A 360 -15.65 -13.49 -18.66
N HIS A 361 -14.81 -12.49 -18.99
CA HIS A 361 -13.40 -12.46 -18.55
C HIS A 361 -13.30 -12.41 -17.03
N THR A 362 -14.08 -11.52 -16.41
CA THR A 362 -14.11 -11.37 -14.95
C THR A 362 -14.60 -12.66 -14.27
N ASP A 363 -15.63 -13.31 -14.81
CA ASP A 363 -16.13 -14.55 -14.25
C ASP A 363 -15.14 -15.71 -14.36
N VAL A 364 -14.41 -15.80 -15.46
CA VAL A 364 -13.33 -16.80 -15.61
C VAL A 364 -12.25 -16.57 -14.56
N GLN A 365 -11.80 -15.34 -14.41
CA GLN A 365 -10.79 -14.98 -13.41
C GLN A 365 -11.26 -15.33 -11.98
N ARG A 366 -12.52 -15.07 -11.67
CA ARG A 366 -13.11 -15.41 -10.36
C ARG A 366 -13.15 -16.90 -10.09
N ARG A 367 -13.59 -17.69 -11.04
CA ARG A 367 -13.58 -19.16 -10.93
C ARG A 367 -12.17 -19.71 -10.78
N THR A 368 -11.20 -19.14 -11.50
CA THR A 368 -9.78 -19.55 -11.38
C THR A 368 -9.27 -19.29 -9.97
N LEU A 369 -9.55 -18.11 -9.41
CA LEU A 369 -9.14 -17.78 -8.05
C LEU A 369 -9.83 -18.70 -7.01
N ASP A 370 -11.14 -18.94 -7.15
CA ASP A 370 -11.88 -19.83 -6.28
C ASP A 370 -11.27 -21.24 -6.31
N TYR A 371 -10.96 -21.76 -7.49
CA TYR A 371 -10.31 -23.06 -7.66
C TYR A 371 -8.93 -23.14 -6.97
N VAL A 372 -8.10 -22.13 -7.11
CA VAL A 372 -6.78 -22.09 -6.45
C VAL A 372 -6.94 -22.05 -4.92
N ASN A 373 -7.93 -21.31 -4.41
CA ASN A 373 -8.22 -21.30 -2.97
C ASN A 373 -8.68 -22.68 -2.46
N GLU A 374 -9.56 -23.35 -3.19
CA GLU A 374 -10.04 -24.69 -2.84
C GLU A 374 -8.91 -25.73 -2.85
N LEU A 375 -8.06 -25.68 -3.89
CA LEU A 375 -6.90 -26.55 -4.02
C LEU A 375 -5.93 -26.37 -2.85
N TYR A 376 -5.61 -25.12 -2.51
CA TYR A 376 -4.77 -24.83 -1.35
C TYR A 376 -5.42 -25.27 -0.04
N ASN A 377 -6.70 -24.97 0.17
CA ASN A 377 -7.43 -25.37 1.38
C ASN A 377 -7.40 -26.88 1.60
N LYS A 378 -7.54 -27.66 0.53
CA LYS A 378 -7.44 -29.12 0.61
C LYS A 378 -6.04 -29.58 1.05
N GLN A 379 -4.99 -28.98 0.50
CA GLN A 379 -3.60 -29.24 0.91
C GLN A 379 -3.35 -28.88 2.37
N TRP A 380 -3.87 -27.75 2.81
CA TRP A 380 -3.81 -27.35 4.22
C TRP A 380 -4.54 -28.32 5.14
N GLU A 381 -5.74 -28.79 4.77
CA GLU A 381 -6.51 -29.77 5.51
C GLU A 381 -5.77 -31.11 5.63
N ASP A 382 -5.09 -31.56 4.59
CA ASP A 382 -4.27 -32.76 4.61
C ASP A 382 -3.08 -32.59 5.57
N ALA A 383 -2.41 -31.44 5.57
CA ALA A 383 -1.35 -31.12 6.52
C ALA A 383 -1.85 -31.10 7.98
N VAL A 384 -3.06 -30.54 8.21
CA VAL A 384 -3.68 -30.54 9.54
C VAL A 384 -3.99 -31.94 10.04
N LYS A 385 -4.49 -32.85 9.16
CA LYS A 385 -4.74 -34.26 9.51
C LYS A 385 -3.46 -34.96 9.91
N MET A 386 -2.39 -34.83 9.12
CA MET A 386 -1.08 -35.40 9.44
C MET A 386 -0.53 -34.85 10.76
N LYS A 387 -0.61 -33.53 10.99
CA LYS A 387 -0.19 -32.91 12.27
C LYS A 387 -0.94 -33.50 13.45
N LYS A 388 -2.25 -33.68 13.33
CA LYS A 388 -3.10 -34.23 14.41
C LYS A 388 -2.65 -35.64 14.77
N GLU A 389 -2.45 -36.50 13.77
CA GLU A 389 -2.00 -37.88 14.01
C GLU A 389 -0.63 -37.93 14.68
N LEU A 390 0.34 -37.11 14.24
CA LEU A 390 1.65 -37.01 14.87
C LEU A 390 1.57 -36.50 16.32
N ALA A 391 0.70 -35.54 16.60
CA ALA A 391 0.49 -35.00 17.93
C ALA A 391 -0.09 -36.05 18.90
N GLU A 392 -1.12 -36.80 18.45
CA GLU A 392 -1.75 -37.87 19.23
C GLU A 392 -0.76 -39.00 19.61
N LYS A 393 0.25 -39.21 18.78
CA LYS A 393 1.31 -40.21 19.03
C LYS A 393 2.56 -39.65 19.73
N GLY A 394 2.56 -38.35 20.09
CA GLY A 394 3.72 -37.71 20.70
C GLY A 394 4.93 -37.56 19.75
N LEU A 395 4.69 -37.55 18.46
CA LEU A 395 5.71 -37.50 17.40
C LEU A 395 5.93 -36.09 16.85
N LEU A 396 5.66 -35.04 17.64
CA LEU A 396 6.02 -33.66 17.35
C LEU A 396 6.94 -33.13 18.44
N LYS A 397 7.93 -32.34 18.09
CA LYS A 397 8.72 -31.59 19.07
C LYS A 397 7.87 -30.51 19.72
N LYS A 398 8.18 -30.18 20.97
CA LYS A 398 7.48 -29.15 21.73
C LYS A 398 7.66 -27.77 21.12
N ASP A 399 8.86 -27.47 20.66
CA ASP A 399 9.16 -26.25 19.93
C ASP A 399 8.89 -26.46 18.42
N PRO A 400 7.92 -25.73 17.84
CA PRO A 400 7.57 -25.88 16.42
C PRO A 400 8.70 -25.56 15.44
N TRP A 401 9.65 -24.70 15.86
CA TRP A 401 10.75 -24.26 15.00
C TRP A 401 11.92 -25.22 14.95
N SER A 402 12.00 -26.09 15.94
CA SER A 402 12.93 -27.21 15.92
C SER A 402 12.36 -28.47 15.27
N ASP A 403 11.12 -28.40 14.77
CA ASP A 403 10.39 -29.52 14.20
C ASP A 403 10.14 -29.30 12.69
N GLY A 404 10.83 -30.06 11.85
CA GLY A 404 10.76 -29.90 10.41
C GLY A 404 9.35 -30.02 9.82
N PHE A 405 8.47 -30.87 10.39
CA PHE A 405 7.08 -30.95 9.94
C PHE A 405 6.31 -29.65 10.23
N GLN A 406 6.47 -29.10 11.44
CA GLN A 406 5.75 -27.89 11.84
C GLN A 406 6.29 -26.65 11.13
N GLU A 407 7.58 -26.61 10.84
CA GLU A 407 8.22 -25.57 10.05
C GLU A 407 7.70 -25.58 8.59
N LEU A 408 7.68 -26.75 7.93
CA LEU A 408 7.10 -26.87 6.59
C LEU A 408 5.63 -26.47 6.55
N MET A 409 4.87 -26.78 7.61
CA MET A 409 3.47 -26.36 7.72
C MET A 409 3.33 -24.84 7.84
N TYR A 410 4.27 -24.16 8.49
CA TYR A 410 4.34 -22.71 8.52
C TYR A 410 4.60 -22.15 7.12
N TYR A 411 5.59 -22.67 6.39
CA TYR A 411 5.87 -22.23 5.02
C TYR A 411 4.71 -22.49 4.06
N LEU A 412 4.03 -23.63 4.21
CA LEU A 412 2.84 -23.94 3.42
C LEU A 412 1.76 -22.87 3.52
N TRP A 413 1.52 -22.37 4.75
CA TRP A 413 0.54 -21.33 4.97
C TRP A 413 1.10 -19.94 4.70
N HIS A 414 2.18 -19.57 5.42
CA HIS A 414 2.60 -18.19 5.57
C HIS A 414 3.30 -17.63 4.33
N HIS A 415 3.98 -18.44 3.57
CA HIS A 415 4.69 -18.02 2.36
C HIS A 415 4.00 -18.55 1.11
N VAL A 416 4.14 -19.82 0.85
CA VAL A 416 3.81 -20.41 -0.45
C VAL A 416 2.31 -20.38 -0.74
N GLY A 417 1.48 -20.73 0.24
CA GLY A 417 0.04 -20.71 0.09
C GLY A 417 -0.53 -19.29 -0.09
N ARG A 418 0.08 -18.28 0.54
CA ARG A 418 -0.28 -16.88 0.31
C ARG A 418 0.11 -16.46 -1.10
N ARG A 419 1.31 -16.78 -1.56
CA ARG A 419 1.78 -16.48 -2.91
C ARG A 419 0.87 -17.08 -3.99
N ALA A 420 0.51 -18.36 -3.86
CA ALA A 420 -0.39 -19.03 -4.79
C ALA A 420 -1.74 -18.28 -4.94
N ARG A 421 -2.36 -17.94 -3.81
CA ARG A 421 -3.67 -17.29 -3.77
C ARG A 421 -3.63 -15.84 -4.25
N GLN A 422 -2.62 -15.09 -3.83
CA GLN A 422 -2.41 -13.70 -4.27
C GLN A 422 -2.02 -13.64 -5.75
N GLY A 423 -1.18 -14.56 -6.23
CA GLY A 423 -0.82 -14.70 -7.64
C GLY A 423 -2.06 -14.93 -8.50
N ALA A 424 -2.93 -15.85 -8.08
CA ALA A 424 -4.21 -16.10 -8.76
C ALA A 424 -5.14 -14.89 -8.71
N ALA A 425 -5.18 -14.16 -7.57
CA ALA A 425 -6.02 -12.97 -7.42
C ALA A 425 -5.64 -11.84 -8.40
N MET A 426 -4.35 -11.68 -8.69
CA MET A 426 -3.82 -10.63 -9.57
C MET A 426 -3.44 -11.14 -10.98
N ASN A 427 -3.83 -12.35 -11.34
CA ASN A 427 -3.54 -12.95 -12.65
C ASN A 427 -2.03 -12.98 -12.99
N ALA A 428 -1.19 -13.28 -12.02
CA ALA A 428 0.25 -13.48 -12.19
C ALA A 428 0.57 -14.97 -12.30
N PRO A 429 0.81 -15.51 -13.51
CA PRO A 429 0.91 -16.96 -13.72
C PRO A 429 2.06 -17.60 -12.98
N ASP A 430 3.21 -16.93 -12.88
CA ASP A 430 4.38 -17.47 -12.24
C ASP A 430 4.17 -17.61 -10.72
N TYR A 431 3.62 -16.58 -10.06
CA TYR A 431 3.28 -16.66 -8.65
C TYR A 431 2.12 -17.60 -8.35
N ALA A 432 1.14 -17.71 -9.24
CA ALA A 432 0.05 -18.67 -9.07
C ALA A 432 0.55 -20.12 -9.24
N HIS A 433 1.44 -20.37 -10.22
CA HIS A 433 1.92 -21.70 -10.57
C HIS A 433 3.25 -22.03 -9.90
N TRP A 434 4.37 -21.42 -10.36
CA TRP A 434 5.72 -21.82 -9.98
C TRP A 434 6.03 -21.52 -8.51
N HIS A 435 5.91 -20.26 -8.09
CA HIS A 435 6.14 -19.84 -6.72
C HIS A 435 4.95 -20.09 -5.77
N GLY A 436 3.90 -20.66 -6.28
CA GLY A 436 2.66 -20.92 -5.55
C GLY A 436 2.28 -22.40 -5.55
N THR A 437 1.34 -22.78 -6.41
CA THR A 437 0.70 -24.11 -6.41
C THR A 437 1.70 -25.25 -6.48
N PHE A 438 2.72 -25.14 -7.34
CA PHE A 438 3.76 -26.17 -7.46
C PHE A 438 4.51 -26.37 -6.13
N GLN A 439 4.92 -25.28 -5.50
CA GLN A 439 5.63 -25.36 -4.22
C GLN A 439 4.74 -25.84 -3.07
N THR A 440 3.42 -25.55 -3.09
CA THR A 440 2.52 -26.11 -2.08
C THR A 440 2.45 -27.64 -2.18
N PHE A 441 2.45 -28.19 -3.39
CA PHE A 441 2.53 -29.65 -3.59
C PHE A 441 3.84 -30.25 -3.08
N GLN A 442 4.96 -29.59 -3.35
CA GLN A 442 6.27 -30.03 -2.84
C GLN A 442 6.28 -30.08 -1.30
N LEU A 443 5.85 -28.97 -0.66
CA LEU A 443 5.81 -28.92 0.81
C LEU A 443 4.91 -29.99 1.42
N VAL A 444 3.73 -30.22 0.85
CA VAL A 444 2.82 -31.29 1.33
C VAL A 444 3.41 -32.67 1.11
N LYS A 445 4.13 -32.87 0.01
CA LYS A 445 4.86 -34.14 -0.22
C LYS A 445 5.92 -34.35 0.87
N ASP A 446 6.76 -33.35 1.12
CA ASP A 446 7.83 -33.44 2.12
C ASP A 446 7.28 -33.66 3.53
N MET A 447 6.17 -32.97 3.88
CA MET A 447 5.45 -33.23 5.14
C MET A 447 4.91 -34.66 5.22
N ARG A 448 4.41 -35.22 4.13
CA ARG A 448 3.93 -36.59 4.06
C ARG A 448 5.08 -37.59 4.24
N ASP A 449 6.24 -37.33 3.66
CA ASP A 449 7.40 -38.18 3.81
C ASP A 449 7.90 -38.18 5.28
N ILE A 450 7.94 -37.03 5.93
CA ILE A 450 8.23 -36.89 7.37
C ILE A 450 7.18 -37.62 8.22
N HIS A 451 5.89 -37.41 7.94
CA HIS A 451 4.79 -38.07 8.63
C HIS A 451 4.93 -39.60 8.54
N ASN A 452 5.07 -40.15 7.34
CA ASN A 452 5.19 -41.58 7.11
C ASN A 452 6.42 -42.17 7.82
N TYR A 453 7.56 -41.46 7.79
CA TYR A 453 8.75 -41.89 8.52
C TYR A 453 8.50 -41.97 10.02
N ARG A 454 7.93 -40.92 10.64
CA ARG A 454 7.64 -40.85 12.08
C ARG A 454 6.64 -41.92 12.50
N ILE A 455 5.58 -42.14 11.73
CA ILE A 455 4.57 -43.18 12.00
C ILE A 455 5.22 -44.57 11.91
N LYS A 456 6.01 -44.84 10.86
CA LYS A 456 6.64 -46.16 10.65
C LYS A 456 7.67 -46.49 11.70
N HIS A 457 8.47 -45.53 12.12
CA HIS A 457 9.61 -45.76 13.04
C HIS A 457 9.29 -45.41 14.52
N ASN A 458 8.12 -44.87 14.78
CA ASN A 458 7.67 -44.35 16.09
C ASN A 458 8.72 -43.45 16.78
N LYS A 459 9.39 -42.59 16.01
CA LYS A 459 10.39 -41.65 16.47
C LYS A 459 10.45 -40.39 15.60
N ILE A 460 10.88 -39.28 16.20
CA ILE A 460 11.19 -38.05 15.50
C ILE A 460 12.58 -38.21 14.89
N GLU A 461 12.73 -37.88 13.61
CA GLU A 461 14.00 -37.88 12.91
C GLU A 461 14.98 -36.86 13.48
N GLU A 462 16.29 -37.18 13.43
CA GLU A 462 17.34 -36.20 13.65
C GLU A 462 17.59 -35.45 12.33
N LEU A 463 17.18 -34.18 12.29
CA LEU A 463 17.30 -33.34 11.10
C LEU A 463 18.75 -32.91 10.90
N SER A 464 19.48 -33.56 10.01
CA SER A 464 20.74 -33.02 9.48
C SER A 464 20.61 -32.44 8.04
N THR A 465 19.48 -32.59 7.35
CA THR A 465 19.49 -32.42 5.89
C THR A 465 18.20 -31.96 5.20
N VAL A 466 17.14 -31.60 5.87
CA VAL A 466 15.86 -31.28 5.18
C VAL A 466 15.76 -29.83 4.65
N MET A 467 16.65 -28.94 5.03
CA MET A 467 16.49 -27.50 4.80
C MET A 467 17.26 -26.90 3.63
N SER A 468 17.80 -27.68 2.71
CA SER A 468 18.55 -27.08 1.58
C SER A 468 17.69 -26.69 0.37
N SER A 469 16.40 -26.93 0.41
CA SER A 469 15.50 -26.73 -0.74
C SER A 469 14.29 -25.80 -0.51
N ALA A 470 14.27 -25.02 0.55
CA ALA A 470 13.30 -23.91 0.61
C ALA A 470 13.74 -22.84 -0.41
N PRO A 471 13.10 -22.72 -1.56
CA PRO A 471 13.46 -21.69 -2.52
C PRO A 471 12.99 -20.34 -1.96
N TYR A 472 13.92 -19.45 -1.84
CA TYR A 472 13.66 -18.02 -1.59
C TYR A 472 13.06 -17.37 -2.83
#